data_fab147f6cebd2cde40981921b3684534
#
_entry.id   fab147f6cebd2cde40981921b3684534
#
_cell.length_a   1.000
_cell.length_b   1.000
_cell.length_c   1.000
_cell.angle_alpha   90.00
_cell.angle_beta   90.00
_cell.angle_gamma   90.00
#
_symmetry.space_group_name_H-M   'P 1'
#
loop_
_entity.id
_entity.type
_entity.pdbx_description
1 polymer ?
#
loop_
_entity_poly.entity_id
_entity_poly.type
_entity_poly.pdbx_seq_one_letter_code
_entity_poly.pdbx_strand_id
1 'polypeptide(L)'
;TKKYGYGVPLLGRDWYIGDNIGTDVILTSPANPGEAHDYDENKYAVLHEIVHAYVSVMNPDIDLWLTEGVALYLSNGEPFYKEYLEYVAIPAYKDTTSNNPLTFSNCGGYTFSHTYIEYLDHTYGWDRVLKLISTKNYEECFNKSKKEIYEEWVHYIDNYYQ
;
A
#
# COMPACT_ATOMS: atom_id res chain seq x y z
N THR A 1 -12.67 -20.79 -4.93
CA THR A 1 -13.27 -20.77 -3.59
C THR A 1 -13.15 -22.11 -2.87
N LYS A 2 -13.40 -23.24 -3.52
CA LYS A 2 -13.22 -24.57 -2.89
C LYS A 2 -11.77 -24.91 -2.53
N LYS A 3 -10.78 -24.43 -3.30
CA LYS A 3 -9.36 -24.69 -3.06
C LYS A 3 -8.87 -24.08 -1.73
N TYR A 4 -9.40 -22.92 -1.34
CA TYR A 4 -8.94 -22.16 -0.16
C TYR A 4 -9.96 -22.14 0.98
N GLY A 5 -11.10 -22.80 0.84
CA GLY A 5 -12.15 -22.84 1.88
C GLY A 5 -12.92 -21.52 2.04
N TYR A 6 -12.74 -20.58 1.14
CA TYR A 6 -13.47 -19.32 1.13
C TYR A 6 -14.90 -19.54 0.61
N GLY A 7 -15.76 -20.04 1.48
CA GLY A 7 -17.19 -20.15 1.20
C GLY A 7 -18.00 -19.03 1.81
N VAL A 8 -17.32 -18.09 2.47
CA VAL A 8 -17.95 -16.97 3.14
C VAL A 8 -17.20 -15.72 2.74
N PRO A 9 -17.87 -14.58 2.48
CA PRO A 9 -17.17 -13.31 2.46
C PRO A 9 -16.33 -13.27 3.72
N LEU A 10 -15.02 -13.14 3.58
CA LEU A 10 -14.09 -13.17 4.69
C LEU A 10 -14.57 -12.16 5.73
N LEU A 11 -15.19 -12.67 6.79
CA LEU A 11 -15.64 -11.90 7.94
C LEU A 11 -16.77 -10.87 7.69
N GLY A 12 -17.60 -11.02 6.64
CA GLY A 12 -18.72 -10.11 6.41
C GLY A 12 -18.28 -8.66 6.13
N ARG A 13 -17.14 -8.50 5.49
CA ARG A 13 -16.62 -7.20 5.07
C ARG A 13 -16.85 -7.04 3.58
N ASP A 14 -17.91 -6.37 3.22
CA ASP A 14 -18.35 -6.19 1.84
C ASP A 14 -17.35 -5.40 0.97
N TRP A 15 -16.42 -4.67 1.61
CA TRP A 15 -15.36 -3.89 0.96
C TRP A 15 -14.11 -4.70 0.58
N TYR A 16 -14.05 -5.98 0.93
CA TYR A 16 -12.86 -6.80 0.69
C TYR A 16 -12.88 -7.36 -0.72
N ILE A 17 -11.99 -6.88 -1.59
CA ILE A 17 -11.94 -7.25 -3.01
C ILE A 17 -10.98 -8.42 -3.26
N GLY A 18 -9.84 -8.42 -2.62
CA GLY A 18 -8.76 -9.35 -2.91
C GLY A 18 -7.84 -9.68 -1.75
N ASP A 19 -6.98 -10.66 -1.98
CA ASP A 19 -5.94 -11.09 -1.05
C ASP A 19 -4.87 -11.88 -1.82
N ASN A 20 -3.71 -12.05 -1.23
CA ASN A 20 -2.71 -12.96 -1.75
C ASN A 20 -2.27 -14.00 -0.69
N ILE A 21 -1.98 -15.21 -1.12
CA ILE A 21 -1.36 -16.25 -0.29
C ILE A 21 -0.07 -16.69 -0.99
N GLY A 22 1.04 -16.12 -0.57
CA GLY A 22 2.30 -16.24 -1.31
C GLY A 22 2.14 -15.66 -2.72
N THR A 23 2.27 -16.48 -3.76
CA THR A 23 2.09 -16.09 -5.17
C THR A 23 0.67 -16.29 -5.72
N ASP A 24 -0.21 -16.91 -4.95
CA ASP A 24 -1.60 -17.13 -5.35
C ASP A 24 -2.43 -15.86 -5.06
N VAL A 25 -2.95 -15.22 -6.11
CA VAL A 25 -3.85 -14.08 -5.99
C VAL A 25 -5.29 -14.56 -5.96
N ILE A 26 -6.06 -14.06 -5.01
CA ILE A 26 -7.46 -14.41 -4.77
C ILE A 26 -8.28 -13.13 -4.89
N LEU A 27 -9.26 -13.14 -5.79
CA LEU A 27 -10.11 -11.97 -6.04
C LEU A 27 -11.58 -12.34 -5.99
N THR A 28 -12.42 -11.37 -5.64
CA THR A 28 -13.86 -11.47 -5.93
C THR A 28 -14.06 -11.51 -7.44
N SER A 29 -15.08 -12.25 -7.89
CA SER A 29 -15.35 -12.36 -9.32
C SER A 29 -15.81 -11.01 -9.89
N PRO A 30 -15.18 -10.47 -10.94
CA PRO A 30 -15.68 -9.26 -11.60
C PRO A 30 -17.10 -9.41 -12.15
N ALA A 31 -17.54 -10.64 -12.47
CA ALA A 31 -18.90 -10.92 -12.91
C ALA A 31 -19.91 -10.93 -11.75
N ASN A 32 -19.43 -10.97 -10.51
CA ASN A 32 -20.25 -10.88 -9.30
C ASN A 32 -19.41 -10.24 -8.18
N PRO A 33 -19.18 -8.93 -8.28
CA PRO A 33 -18.27 -8.21 -7.36
C PRO A 33 -18.82 -8.04 -5.95
N GLY A 34 -20.10 -8.30 -5.74
CA GLY A 34 -20.82 -8.00 -4.51
C GLY A 34 -21.50 -6.63 -4.57
N GLU A 35 -22.19 -6.25 -3.50
CA GLU A 35 -22.97 -5.00 -3.46
C GLU A 35 -22.09 -3.74 -3.29
N ALA A 36 -20.88 -3.91 -2.74
CA ALA A 36 -19.98 -2.81 -2.40
C ALA A 36 -19.01 -2.41 -3.52
N HIS A 37 -18.93 -3.18 -4.60
CA HIS A 37 -17.91 -2.99 -5.65
C HIS A 37 -18.50 -3.13 -7.04
N ASP A 38 -17.80 -2.52 -8.00
CA ASP A 38 -18.11 -2.66 -9.42
C ASP A 38 -17.00 -3.38 -10.21
N TYR A 39 -17.20 -3.52 -11.51
CA TYR A 39 -16.25 -4.20 -12.39
C TYR A 39 -14.91 -3.45 -12.49
N ASP A 40 -14.95 -2.12 -12.55
CA ASP A 40 -13.75 -1.30 -12.75
C ASP A 40 -12.91 -1.26 -11.47
N GLU A 41 -13.51 -1.19 -10.28
CA GLU A 41 -12.81 -1.33 -9.00
C GLU A 41 -12.09 -2.68 -8.89
N ASN A 42 -12.74 -3.78 -9.26
CA ASN A 42 -12.12 -5.10 -9.29
C ASN A 42 -10.92 -5.20 -10.25
N LYS A 43 -10.94 -4.46 -11.35
CA LYS A 43 -9.84 -4.43 -12.31
C LYS A 43 -8.57 -3.83 -11.71
N TYR A 44 -8.70 -2.74 -10.95
CA TYR A 44 -7.57 -2.14 -10.24
C TYR A 44 -7.05 -3.04 -9.12
N ALA A 45 -7.94 -3.72 -8.40
CA ALA A 45 -7.57 -4.68 -7.37
C ALA A 45 -6.72 -5.83 -7.92
N VAL A 46 -6.92 -6.28 -9.17
CA VAL A 46 -6.09 -7.33 -9.79
C VAL A 46 -4.61 -6.95 -9.78
N LEU A 47 -4.28 -5.74 -10.24
CA LEU A 47 -2.89 -5.29 -10.30
C LEU A 47 -2.31 -5.08 -8.90
N HIS A 48 -3.10 -4.52 -7.98
CA HIS A 48 -2.74 -4.34 -6.58
C HIS A 48 -2.31 -5.67 -5.93
N GLU A 49 -3.14 -6.72 -6.05
CA GLU A 49 -2.84 -8.03 -5.49
C GLU A 49 -1.67 -8.75 -6.18
N ILE A 50 -1.48 -8.55 -7.49
CA ILE A 50 -0.30 -9.04 -8.20
C ILE A 50 0.98 -8.40 -7.64
N VAL A 51 0.97 -7.11 -7.34
CA VAL A 51 2.11 -6.43 -6.73
C VAL A 51 2.42 -7.02 -5.37
N HIS A 52 1.42 -7.27 -4.52
CA HIS A 52 1.62 -7.96 -3.24
C HIS A 52 2.26 -9.33 -3.41
N ALA A 53 1.83 -10.12 -4.39
CA ALA A 53 2.43 -11.42 -4.68
C ALA A 53 3.92 -11.30 -5.04
N TYR A 54 4.30 -10.32 -5.89
CA TYR A 54 5.72 -10.08 -6.22
C TYR A 54 6.53 -9.59 -5.02
N VAL A 55 6.00 -8.63 -4.27
CA VAL A 55 6.67 -8.06 -3.09
C VAL A 55 6.88 -9.15 -2.03
N SER A 56 5.92 -10.05 -1.82
CA SER A 56 6.05 -11.17 -0.87
C SER A 56 7.14 -12.17 -1.25
N VAL A 57 7.42 -12.34 -2.55
CA VAL A 57 8.56 -13.15 -3.02
C VAL A 57 9.89 -12.45 -2.79
N MET A 58 9.94 -11.13 -2.97
CA MET A 58 11.16 -10.35 -2.74
C MET A 58 11.51 -10.27 -1.26
N ASN A 59 10.52 -10.07 -0.41
CA ASN A 59 10.68 -9.96 1.03
C ASN A 59 9.37 -10.32 1.76
N PRO A 60 9.25 -11.56 2.30
CA PRO A 60 8.04 -11.99 3.01
C PRO A 60 7.81 -11.26 4.34
N ASP A 61 8.83 -10.58 4.88
CA ASP A 61 8.77 -9.83 6.14
C ASP A 61 8.67 -8.32 5.93
N ILE A 62 8.23 -7.87 4.75
CA ILE A 62 8.10 -6.45 4.44
C ILE A 62 7.11 -5.75 5.38
N ASP A 63 7.37 -4.48 5.69
CA ASP A 63 6.48 -3.66 6.50
C ASP A 63 5.17 -3.36 5.75
N LEU A 64 4.05 -3.39 6.47
CA LEU A 64 2.72 -3.13 5.90
C LEU A 64 2.67 -1.79 5.13
N TRP A 65 3.29 -0.74 5.67
CA TRP A 65 3.35 0.56 5.02
C TRP A 65 4.02 0.52 3.64
N LEU A 66 5.10 -0.26 3.50
CA LEU A 66 5.81 -0.39 2.23
C LEU A 66 5.05 -1.26 1.24
N THR A 67 4.50 -2.42 1.69
CA THR A 67 3.81 -3.33 0.78
C THR A 67 2.54 -2.71 0.21
N GLU A 68 1.72 -2.08 1.06
CA GLU A 68 0.53 -1.36 0.60
C GLU A 68 0.88 -0.15 -0.26
N GLY A 69 1.87 0.63 0.16
CA GLY A 69 2.32 1.79 -0.60
C GLY A 69 2.76 1.45 -2.01
N VAL A 70 3.56 0.38 -2.17
CA VAL A 70 4.02 -0.09 -3.49
C VAL A 70 2.85 -0.62 -4.33
N ALA A 71 1.94 -1.39 -3.71
CA ALA A 71 0.78 -1.92 -4.42
C ALA A 71 -0.13 -0.79 -4.93
N LEU A 72 -0.42 0.19 -4.10
CA LEU A 72 -1.21 1.37 -4.48
C LEU A 72 -0.50 2.24 -5.53
N TYR A 73 0.79 2.48 -5.38
CA TYR A 73 1.56 3.30 -6.33
C TYR A 73 1.60 2.68 -7.72
N LEU A 74 1.84 1.37 -7.83
CA LEU A 74 1.95 0.68 -9.12
C LEU A 74 0.59 0.33 -9.74
N SER A 75 -0.48 0.22 -8.95
CA SER A 75 -1.83 -0.06 -9.48
C SER A 75 -2.58 1.19 -9.95
N ASN A 76 -1.94 2.37 -9.97
CA ASN A 76 -2.60 3.65 -10.20
C ASN A 76 -3.75 3.89 -9.22
N GLY A 77 -3.48 3.71 -7.93
CA GLY A 77 -4.39 4.09 -6.87
C GLY A 77 -4.88 5.54 -7.05
N GLU A 78 -5.91 5.91 -6.34
CA GLU A 78 -6.47 7.27 -6.43
C GLU A 78 -5.37 8.32 -6.18
N PRO A 79 -5.32 9.38 -7.01
CA PRO A 79 -4.34 10.45 -6.83
C PRO A 79 -4.56 11.14 -5.48
N PHE A 80 -3.47 11.53 -4.85
CA PHE A 80 -3.54 12.33 -3.63
C PHE A 80 -3.85 13.79 -3.96
N TYR A 81 -4.84 14.34 -3.29
CA TYR A 81 -5.20 15.75 -3.38
C TYR A 81 -4.94 16.44 -2.06
N LYS A 82 -4.39 17.67 -2.10
CA LYS A 82 -4.05 18.43 -0.88
C LYS A 82 -5.25 18.71 0.03
N GLU A 83 -6.42 18.79 -0.55
CA GLU A 83 -7.69 18.96 0.16
C GLU A 83 -7.96 17.84 1.17
N TYR A 84 -7.37 16.66 0.98
CA TYR A 84 -7.47 15.58 1.97
C TYR A 84 -6.88 15.96 3.33
N LEU A 85 -5.89 16.87 3.36
CA LEU A 85 -5.29 17.35 4.61
C LEU A 85 -6.27 18.18 5.47
N GLU A 86 -7.36 18.66 4.90
CA GLU A 86 -8.44 19.32 5.65
C GLU A 86 -9.23 18.33 6.51
N TYR A 87 -9.24 17.05 6.15
CA TYR A 87 -10.04 16.01 6.77
C TYR A 87 -9.22 14.93 7.46
N VAL A 88 -8.02 14.66 6.98
CA VAL A 88 -7.15 13.59 7.46
C VAL A 88 -5.74 14.13 7.71
N ALA A 89 -5.27 14.02 8.94
CA ALA A 89 -3.92 14.42 9.29
C ALA A 89 -2.88 13.45 8.71
N ILE A 90 -1.70 13.95 8.35
CA ILE A 90 -0.56 13.10 7.97
C ILE A 90 -0.29 12.12 9.12
N PRO A 91 -0.19 10.80 8.83
CA PRO A 91 0.06 9.78 9.85
C PRO A 91 1.34 10.04 10.65
N ALA A 92 1.28 9.87 11.96
CA ALA A 92 2.47 10.01 12.79
C ALA A 92 3.48 8.88 12.50
N TYR A 93 4.77 9.12 12.73
CA TYR A 93 5.84 8.15 12.48
C TYR A 93 5.55 6.76 13.07
N LYS A 94 5.05 6.69 14.31
CA LYS A 94 4.68 5.42 14.98
C LYS A 94 3.62 4.63 14.21
N ASP A 95 2.71 5.31 13.52
CA ASP A 95 1.62 4.69 12.78
C ASP A 95 2.14 4.12 11.45
N THR A 96 3.09 4.80 10.79
CA THR A 96 3.76 4.31 9.56
C THR A 96 4.70 3.12 9.82
N THR A 97 5.04 2.85 11.08
CA THR A 97 5.88 1.71 11.47
C THR A 97 5.07 0.53 12.03
N SER A 98 3.76 0.66 12.12
CA SER A 98 2.87 -0.37 12.64
C SER A 98 2.52 -1.39 11.54
N ASN A 99 2.62 -2.69 11.87
CA ASN A 99 2.14 -3.77 11.01
C ASN A 99 0.70 -4.21 11.38
N ASN A 100 -0.03 -3.40 12.16
CA ASN A 100 -1.42 -3.67 12.48
C ASN A 100 -2.35 -3.08 11.41
N PRO A 101 -3.16 -3.90 10.69
CA PRO A 101 -4.03 -3.44 9.62
C PRO A 101 -5.08 -2.41 10.06
N LEU A 102 -5.56 -2.49 11.30
CA LEU A 102 -6.51 -1.51 11.83
C LEU A 102 -5.84 -0.16 12.09
N THR A 103 -4.61 -0.16 12.61
CA THR A 103 -3.83 1.07 12.77
C THR A 103 -3.57 1.71 11.42
N PHE A 104 -3.15 0.91 10.43
CA PHE A 104 -2.92 1.37 9.06
C PHE A 104 -4.17 2.01 8.45
N SER A 105 -5.30 1.32 8.49
CA SER A 105 -6.56 1.85 7.96
C SER A 105 -6.99 3.13 8.68
N ASN A 106 -6.95 3.15 10.02
CA ASN A 106 -7.44 4.27 10.83
C ASN A 106 -6.56 5.52 10.72
N CYS A 107 -5.28 5.38 10.42
CA CYS A 107 -4.38 6.53 10.22
C CYS A 107 -4.38 7.07 8.78
N GLY A 108 -5.22 6.56 7.90
CA GLY A 108 -5.26 6.94 6.48
C GLY A 108 -4.16 6.27 5.65
N GLY A 109 -3.71 5.07 6.04
CA GLY A 109 -2.63 4.34 5.36
C GLY A 109 -2.87 4.18 3.86
N TYR A 110 -4.08 3.85 3.44
CA TYR A 110 -4.44 3.74 2.02
C TYR A 110 -4.34 5.07 1.27
N THR A 111 -4.61 6.19 1.93
CA THR A 111 -4.49 7.53 1.35
C THR A 111 -3.03 7.99 1.24
N PHE A 112 -2.19 7.64 2.23
CA PHE A 112 -0.86 8.23 2.36
C PHE A 112 0.30 7.32 1.94
N SER A 113 0.18 5.99 2.02
CA SER A 113 1.33 5.11 1.80
C SER A 113 1.86 5.15 0.36
N HIS A 114 0.98 5.38 -0.65
CA HIS A 114 1.44 5.53 -2.03
C HIS A 114 2.25 6.82 -2.23
N THR A 115 1.90 7.93 -1.55
CA THR A 115 2.66 9.17 -1.63
C THR A 115 4.07 9.03 -1.05
N TYR A 116 4.23 8.11 -0.09
CA TYR A 116 5.54 7.76 0.45
C TYR A 116 6.43 7.08 -0.60
N ILE A 117 5.87 6.15 -1.36
CA ILE A 117 6.60 5.48 -2.45
C ILE A 117 6.87 6.45 -3.60
N GLU A 118 5.89 7.30 -3.95
CA GLU A 118 6.07 8.37 -4.94
C GLU A 118 7.22 9.30 -4.57
N TYR A 119 7.27 9.76 -3.30
CA TYR A 119 8.38 10.56 -2.78
C TYR A 119 9.72 9.84 -2.92
N LEU A 120 9.80 8.57 -2.54
CA LEU A 120 11.03 7.78 -2.64
C LEU A 120 11.49 7.61 -4.09
N ASP A 121 10.56 7.31 -5.01
CA ASP A 121 10.87 7.15 -6.43
C ASP A 121 11.33 8.48 -7.05
N HIS A 122 10.58 9.56 -6.84
CA HIS A 122 10.93 10.89 -7.36
C HIS A 122 12.26 11.43 -6.82
N THR A 123 12.58 11.14 -5.56
CA THR A 123 13.76 11.69 -4.89
C THR A 123 15.00 10.84 -5.10
N TYR A 124 14.86 9.51 -5.06
CA TYR A 124 15.98 8.57 -5.01
C TYR A 124 16.03 7.60 -6.19
N GLY A 125 14.93 7.48 -6.95
CA GLY A 125 14.78 6.59 -8.09
C GLY A 125 14.33 5.18 -7.71
N TRP A 126 13.65 4.53 -8.68
CA TRP A 126 12.98 3.23 -8.49
C TRP A 126 13.92 2.11 -8.07
N ASP A 127 15.16 2.09 -8.56
CA ASP A 127 16.14 1.07 -8.17
C ASP A 127 16.41 1.04 -6.66
N ARG A 128 16.41 2.21 -6.01
CA ARG A 128 16.57 2.31 -4.56
C ARG A 128 15.32 1.89 -3.81
N VAL A 129 14.13 2.14 -4.37
CA VAL A 129 12.87 1.63 -3.84
C VAL A 129 12.85 0.10 -3.88
N LEU A 130 13.22 -0.51 -5.01
CA LEU A 130 13.35 -1.97 -5.13
C LEU A 130 14.34 -2.55 -4.11
N LYS A 131 15.48 -1.88 -3.93
CA LYS A 131 16.45 -2.28 -2.92
C LYS A 131 15.87 -2.19 -1.51
N LEU A 132 15.12 -1.13 -1.18
CA LEU A 132 14.46 -0.99 0.11
C LEU A 132 13.44 -2.09 0.35
N ILE A 133 12.62 -2.43 -0.63
CA ILE A 133 11.66 -3.55 -0.55
C ILE A 133 12.39 -4.84 -0.18
N SER A 134 13.51 -5.11 -0.83
CA SER A 134 14.27 -6.34 -0.62
C SER A 134 14.98 -6.41 0.73
N THR A 135 15.51 -5.28 1.23
CA THR A 135 16.44 -5.26 2.38
C THR A 135 15.85 -4.66 3.64
N LYS A 136 14.85 -3.81 3.53
CA LYS A 136 14.32 -2.93 4.60
C LYS A 136 15.38 -2.02 5.24
N ASN A 137 16.52 -1.85 4.59
CA ASN A 137 17.66 -1.13 5.14
C ASN A 137 17.74 0.29 4.58
N TYR A 138 17.14 1.23 5.28
CA TYR A 138 17.11 2.65 4.89
C TYR A 138 18.49 3.27 4.79
N GLU A 139 19.39 2.97 5.73
CA GLU A 139 20.77 3.49 5.72
C GLU A 139 21.53 3.03 4.46
N GLU A 140 21.38 1.77 4.07
CA GLU A 140 22.02 1.22 2.88
C GLU A 140 21.44 1.80 1.58
N CYS A 141 20.12 2.08 1.57
CA CYS A 141 19.45 2.58 0.38
C CYS A 141 19.62 4.09 0.20
N PHE A 142 19.55 4.87 1.29
CA PHE A 142 19.42 6.33 1.24
C PHE A 142 20.49 7.07 2.05
N ASN A 143 21.34 6.37 2.79
CA ASN A 143 22.28 6.93 3.77
C ASN A 143 21.56 7.80 4.84
N LYS A 144 20.37 7.36 5.24
CA LYS A 144 19.47 8.01 6.20
C LYS A 144 18.71 6.96 6.99
N SER A 145 18.32 7.32 8.21
CA SER A 145 17.42 6.51 9.01
C SER A 145 15.97 6.53 8.47
N LYS A 146 15.18 5.52 8.80
CA LYS A 146 13.74 5.49 8.46
C LYS A 146 13.00 6.74 8.95
N LYS A 147 13.42 7.30 10.10
CA LYS A 147 12.79 8.50 10.67
C LYS A 147 13.12 9.75 9.86
N GLU A 148 14.36 9.93 9.41
CA GLU A 148 14.75 11.06 8.54
C GLU A 148 13.99 11.00 7.21
N ILE A 149 13.88 9.81 6.60
CA ILE A 149 13.06 9.62 5.39
C ILE A 149 11.59 9.97 5.63
N TYR A 150 11.03 9.59 6.79
CA TYR A 150 9.67 9.98 7.15
C TYR A 150 9.52 11.51 7.28
N GLU A 151 10.46 12.20 7.92
CA GLU A 151 10.43 13.65 8.08
C GLU A 151 10.52 14.37 6.74
N GLU A 152 11.33 13.88 5.82
CA GLU A 152 11.44 14.39 4.45
C GLU A 152 10.16 14.14 3.64
N TRP A 153 9.53 12.97 3.78
CA TRP A 153 8.26 12.69 3.14
C TRP A 153 7.14 13.61 3.64
N VAL A 154 7.05 13.88 4.94
CA VAL A 154 6.09 14.85 5.49
C VAL A 154 6.29 16.21 4.83
N HIS A 155 7.55 16.66 4.73
CA HIS A 155 7.87 17.91 4.06
C HIS A 155 7.56 17.89 2.55
N TYR A 156 7.72 16.75 1.89
CA TYR A 156 7.34 16.57 0.49
C TYR A 156 5.82 16.74 0.31
N ILE A 157 4.99 16.15 1.16
CA ILE A 157 3.53 16.32 1.11
C ILE A 157 3.16 17.80 1.20
N ASP A 158 3.74 18.55 2.13
CA ASP A 158 3.43 19.95 2.34
C ASP A 158 3.76 20.85 1.13
N ASN A 159 4.77 20.48 0.34
CA ASN A 159 5.31 21.33 -0.72
C ASN A 159 5.02 20.84 -2.14
N TYR A 160 4.84 19.56 -2.36
CA TYR A 160 4.68 18.98 -3.69
C TYR A 160 3.23 19.03 -4.17
N TYR A 161 2.30 18.68 -3.32
CA TYR A 161 0.88 18.75 -3.65
C TYR A 161 0.35 20.16 -3.44
N GLN A 162 -0.22 20.73 -4.52
CA GLN A 162 -0.78 22.11 -4.56
C GLN A 162 -2.29 22.05 -4.54
#